data_5557a61209da67c306ff814ea5d8225f
#
_entry.id   5557a61209da67c306ff814ea5d8225f
#
_cell.length_a   1.000
_cell.length_b   1.000
_cell.length_c   1.000
_cell.angle_alpha   90.00
_cell.angle_beta   90.00
_cell.angle_gamma   90.00
#
_symmetry.space_group_name_H-M   'P 1'
#
loop_
_entity.id
_entity.type
_entity.pdbx_description
1 polymer ?
#
loop_
_entity_poly.entity_id
_entity_poly.type
_entity_poly.pdbx_seq_one_letter_code
_entity_poly.pdbx_strand_id
1 'polypeptide(L)'
;MFNSRRNFTVCTAVAVSGLLLASTTGCVGLLANIMHAANGNLAPAAFDDLAGKRVAVLCLSDSEAFGPTEASMDIASRVSKLLETNVEEIMLVPSQEIADWVDRNDWDQLDYSAVGRGVNADMVVVVDLETFSLRDGKTLYKGRSDLKITAYDMNQDAKRVFTAEPPQIQFPTNSGYHTTDISEDDFNREFIAHVSRRVARNFYPYDIAEDYAEDVTLIR
;
A
#
# COMPACT_ATOMS: atom_id res chain seq x y z
N MET A 1 6.29 -52.81 -55.74
CA MET A 1 5.98 -51.40 -56.00
C MET A 1 4.88 -50.93 -55.05
N PHE A 2 5.06 -51.04 -53.70
CA PHE A 2 4.10 -50.70 -52.70
C PHE A 2 4.83 -50.47 -51.39
N ASN A 3 5.34 -49.28 -51.11
CA ASN A 3 5.69 -48.84 -49.71
C ASN A 3 6.09 -47.35 -49.60
N SER A 4 6.07 -46.59 -50.73
CA SER A 4 6.56 -45.18 -50.69
C SER A 4 5.53 -44.18 -50.20
N ARG A 5 4.23 -44.46 -50.24
CA ARG A 5 3.16 -43.49 -49.84
C ARG A 5 2.85 -43.46 -48.34
N ARG A 6 3.14 -44.53 -47.60
CA ARG A 6 2.88 -44.59 -46.14
C ARG A 6 3.89 -43.81 -45.31
N ASN A 7 5.13 -43.74 -45.77
CA ASN A 7 6.19 -43.05 -45.04
C ASN A 7 6.12 -41.51 -45.17
N PHE A 8 5.56 -41.03 -46.30
CA PHE A 8 5.42 -39.60 -46.53
C PHE A 8 4.31 -38.99 -45.64
N THR A 9 3.21 -39.70 -45.42
CA THR A 9 2.10 -39.24 -44.57
C THR A 9 2.46 -39.24 -43.08
N VAL A 10 3.29 -40.16 -42.61
CA VAL A 10 3.75 -40.22 -41.22
C VAL A 10 4.77 -39.11 -40.92
N CYS A 11 5.69 -38.80 -41.85
CA CYS A 11 6.63 -37.69 -41.67
C CYS A 11 5.94 -36.32 -41.63
N THR A 12 4.91 -36.09 -42.46
CA THR A 12 4.16 -34.82 -42.43
C THR A 12 3.32 -34.67 -41.17
N ALA A 13 2.73 -35.75 -40.64
CA ALA A 13 1.95 -35.73 -39.42
C ALA A 13 2.83 -35.42 -38.16
N VAL A 14 4.05 -35.98 -38.12
CA VAL A 14 4.99 -35.71 -37.01
C VAL A 14 5.55 -34.29 -37.10
N ALA A 15 5.81 -33.74 -38.28
CA ALA A 15 6.29 -32.37 -38.45
C ALA A 15 5.24 -31.33 -38.05
N VAL A 16 3.94 -31.56 -38.36
CA VAL A 16 2.84 -30.66 -37.97
C VAL A 16 2.56 -30.75 -36.49
N SER A 17 2.63 -31.95 -35.86
CA SER A 17 2.50 -32.09 -34.39
C SER A 17 3.65 -31.42 -33.64
N GLY A 18 4.88 -31.48 -34.15
CA GLY A 18 6.02 -30.80 -33.52
C GLY A 18 5.94 -29.27 -33.57
N LEU A 19 5.35 -28.72 -34.64
CA LEU A 19 5.20 -27.28 -34.80
C LEU A 19 4.08 -26.69 -33.90
N LEU A 20 3.04 -27.47 -33.57
CA LEU A 20 1.96 -27.08 -32.70
C LEU A 20 2.35 -27.08 -31.20
N LEU A 21 3.35 -27.89 -30.81
CA LEU A 21 3.86 -27.94 -29.42
C LEU A 21 4.88 -26.83 -29.10
N ALA A 22 5.52 -26.25 -30.13
CA ALA A 22 6.49 -25.17 -29.92
C ALA A 22 5.86 -23.77 -29.71
N SER A 23 4.56 -23.62 -29.97
CA SER A 23 3.86 -22.33 -29.90
C SER A 23 3.26 -22.00 -28.51
N THR A 24 3.31 -22.90 -27.52
CA THR A 24 2.68 -22.67 -26.20
C THR A 24 3.62 -22.12 -25.12
N THR A 25 4.94 -22.11 -25.35
CA THR A 25 5.91 -21.62 -24.36
C THR A 25 6.36 -20.16 -24.56
N GLY A 26 5.95 -19.50 -25.66
CA GLY A 26 6.42 -18.16 -26.01
C GLY A 26 5.51 -16.99 -25.57
N CYS A 27 4.22 -17.24 -25.30
CA CYS A 27 3.27 -16.12 -25.10
C CYS A 27 3.34 -15.44 -23.75
N VAL A 28 3.73 -16.13 -22.69
CA VAL A 28 3.76 -15.54 -21.35
C VAL A 28 4.87 -14.49 -21.21
N GLY A 29 6.06 -14.78 -21.76
CA GLY A 29 7.18 -13.85 -21.73
C GLY A 29 6.97 -12.61 -22.61
N LEU A 30 6.29 -12.76 -23.75
CA LEU A 30 5.98 -11.62 -24.62
C LEU A 30 4.94 -10.69 -24.01
N LEU A 31 3.89 -11.25 -23.39
CA LEU A 31 2.87 -10.48 -22.70
C LEU A 31 3.46 -9.72 -21.50
N ALA A 32 4.31 -10.38 -20.71
CA ALA A 32 5.00 -9.75 -19.59
C ALA A 32 5.92 -8.60 -20.05
N ASN A 33 6.65 -8.77 -21.16
CA ASN A 33 7.48 -7.71 -21.72
C ASN A 33 6.66 -6.56 -22.32
N ILE A 34 5.50 -6.82 -22.91
CA ILE A 34 4.62 -5.77 -23.43
C ILE A 34 3.98 -5.00 -22.30
N MET A 35 3.55 -5.66 -21.22
CA MET A 35 3.03 -4.99 -20.02
C MET A 35 4.11 -4.16 -19.33
N HIS A 36 5.33 -4.66 -19.23
CA HIS A 36 6.45 -3.90 -18.67
C HIS A 36 6.84 -2.71 -19.55
N ALA A 37 6.81 -2.85 -20.87
CA ALA A 37 7.07 -1.74 -21.81
C ALA A 37 5.93 -0.71 -21.85
N ALA A 38 4.69 -1.08 -21.53
CA ALA A 38 3.54 -0.21 -21.52
C ALA A 38 3.39 0.56 -20.18
N ASN A 39 3.72 -0.08 -19.05
CA ASN A 39 3.54 0.50 -17.71
C ASN A 39 4.83 1.09 -17.11
N GLY A 40 5.98 0.97 -17.80
CA GLY A 40 7.26 1.44 -17.27
C GLY A 40 7.63 0.74 -15.95
N ASN A 41 8.04 1.51 -14.94
CA ASN A 41 8.37 1.04 -13.60
C ASN A 41 7.19 1.10 -12.62
N LEU A 42 5.94 1.20 -13.11
CA LEU A 42 4.77 1.32 -12.25
C LEU A 42 4.42 -0.01 -11.57
N ALA A 43 4.45 -0.03 -10.24
CA ALA A 43 3.83 -1.08 -9.44
C ALA A 43 2.30 -0.86 -9.43
N PRO A 44 1.48 -1.89 -9.68
CA PRO A 44 0.03 -1.77 -9.55
C PRO A 44 -0.38 -1.57 -8.09
N ALA A 45 -1.56 -0.98 -7.86
CA ALA A 45 -2.19 -0.98 -6.56
C ALA A 45 -2.41 -2.41 -6.06
N ALA A 46 -2.21 -2.65 -4.76
CA ALA A 46 -2.58 -3.92 -4.14
C ALA A 46 -4.10 -4.04 -3.92
N PHE A 47 -4.77 -2.88 -3.82
CA PHE A 47 -6.21 -2.75 -3.73
C PHE A 47 -6.64 -1.44 -4.42
N ASP A 48 -7.42 -1.52 -5.48
CA ASP A 48 -7.82 -0.39 -6.34
C ASP A 48 -9.29 0.03 -6.21
N ASP A 49 -10.05 -0.62 -5.32
CA ASP A 49 -11.50 -0.42 -5.18
C ASP A 49 -11.89 0.76 -4.26
N LEU A 50 -11.06 1.81 -4.18
CA LEU A 50 -11.37 3.07 -3.49
C LEU A 50 -11.89 4.17 -4.43
N ALA A 51 -11.70 4.01 -5.74
CA ALA A 51 -12.11 5.00 -6.73
C ALA A 51 -13.62 5.26 -6.69
N GLY A 52 -14.02 6.52 -6.75
CA GLY A 52 -15.42 6.95 -6.72
C GLY A 52 -16.15 6.76 -5.40
N LYS A 53 -15.46 6.35 -4.32
CA LYS A 53 -16.06 6.07 -3.00
C LYS A 53 -15.77 7.15 -1.98
N ARG A 54 -16.68 7.28 -1.00
CA ARG A 54 -16.47 8.08 0.20
C ARG A 54 -15.69 7.27 1.23
N VAL A 55 -14.46 7.69 1.53
CA VAL A 55 -13.49 6.92 2.31
C VAL A 55 -13.13 7.64 3.60
N ALA A 56 -13.25 6.94 4.73
CA ALA A 56 -12.69 7.39 6.02
C ALA A 56 -11.33 6.70 6.23
N VAL A 57 -10.33 7.46 6.66
CA VAL A 57 -8.99 6.94 7.01
C VAL A 57 -8.79 7.10 8.51
N LEU A 58 -8.51 5.99 9.19
CA LEU A 58 -8.22 5.92 10.61
C LEU A 58 -6.80 5.39 10.80
N CYS A 59 -6.04 5.98 11.71
CA CYS A 59 -4.78 5.41 12.18
C CYS A 59 -4.82 5.29 13.69
N LEU A 60 -4.56 4.11 14.20
CA LEU A 60 -4.66 3.76 15.61
C LEU A 60 -3.32 3.19 16.06
N SER A 61 -3.03 3.29 17.35
CA SER A 61 -1.81 2.75 17.94
C SER A 61 -2.17 1.88 19.15
N ASP A 62 -1.55 0.71 19.28
CA ASP A 62 -1.74 -0.17 20.43
C ASP A 62 -1.38 0.49 21.78
N SER A 63 -0.62 1.59 21.75
CA SER A 63 -0.30 2.39 22.93
C SER A 63 -1.43 3.35 23.35
N GLU A 64 -2.54 3.37 22.63
CA GLU A 64 -3.65 4.32 22.80
C GLU A 64 -4.67 3.91 23.89
N ALA A 65 -4.22 3.48 25.04
CA ALA A 65 -5.12 3.39 26.19
C ALA A 65 -5.82 4.73 26.55
N PHE A 66 -5.44 5.84 25.88
CA PHE A 66 -5.88 7.22 26.17
C PHE A 66 -6.23 8.08 24.94
N GLY A 67 -6.44 7.49 23.76
CA GLY A 67 -6.83 8.22 22.53
C GLY A 67 -5.72 8.32 21.48
N PRO A 68 -6.02 8.92 20.31
CA PRO A 68 -5.10 8.97 19.18
C PRO A 68 -3.83 9.78 19.51
N THR A 69 -2.67 9.23 19.15
CA THR A 69 -1.39 9.93 19.29
C THR A 69 -1.24 10.98 18.17
N GLU A 70 -0.40 12.00 18.39
CA GLU A 70 -0.09 13.00 17.36
C GLU A 70 0.44 12.33 16.08
N ALA A 71 1.28 11.29 16.23
CA ALA A 71 1.81 10.54 15.10
C ALA A 71 0.73 9.80 14.30
N SER A 72 -0.26 9.17 14.99
CA SER A 72 -1.34 8.47 14.30
C SER A 72 -2.27 9.44 13.55
N MET A 73 -2.58 10.59 14.14
CA MET A 73 -3.36 11.65 13.48
C MET A 73 -2.63 12.19 12.23
N ASP A 74 -1.34 12.43 12.33
CA ASP A 74 -0.52 12.90 11.21
C ASP A 74 -0.43 11.87 10.09
N ILE A 75 -0.26 10.58 10.42
CA ILE A 75 -0.26 9.49 9.44
C ILE A 75 -1.62 9.44 8.72
N ALA A 76 -2.74 9.42 9.44
CA ALA A 76 -4.08 9.39 8.85
C ALA A 76 -4.30 10.58 7.91
N SER A 77 -3.93 11.80 8.34
CA SER A 77 -4.05 13.02 7.53
C SER A 77 -3.22 12.96 6.26
N ARG A 78 -1.96 12.50 6.34
CA ARG A 78 -1.08 12.40 5.17
C ARG A 78 -1.49 11.29 4.22
N VAL A 79 -1.93 10.13 4.74
CA VAL A 79 -2.49 9.05 3.92
C VAL A 79 -3.71 9.56 3.17
N SER A 80 -4.65 10.24 3.84
CA SER A 80 -5.81 10.87 3.20
C SER A 80 -5.41 11.78 2.06
N LYS A 81 -4.45 12.68 2.28
CA LYS A 81 -3.98 13.59 1.23
C LYS A 81 -3.32 12.90 0.04
N LEU A 82 -2.57 11.81 0.30
CA LEU A 82 -1.97 11.00 -0.77
C LEU A 82 -3.03 10.25 -1.58
N LEU A 83 -4.06 9.73 -0.93
CA LEU A 83 -5.19 9.09 -1.61
C LEU A 83 -5.97 10.11 -2.43
N GLU A 84 -6.28 11.30 -1.90
CA GLU A 84 -6.95 12.37 -2.63
C GLU A 84 -6.22 12.77 -3.90
N THR A 85 -4.88 12.74 -3.88
CA THR A 85 -4.06 13.13 -5.02
C THR A 85 -3.96 12.04 -6.09
N ASN A 86 -3.97 10.76 -5.69
CA ASN A 86 -3.57 9.65 -6.54
C ASN A 86 -4.69 8.66 -6.88
N VAL A 87 -5.84 8.73 -6.21
CA VAL A 87 -7.00 7.87 -6.48
C VAL A 87 -8.09 8.69 -7.17
N GLU A 88 -8.56 8.20 -8.31
CA GLU A 88 -9.55 8.90 -9.12
C GLU A 88 -10.90 9.03 -8.40
N GLU A 89 -11.51 10.21 -8.46
CA GLU A 89 -12.85 10.50 -7.94
C GLU A 89 -13.09 10.11 -6.47
N ILE A 90 -12.04 9.91 -5.67
CA ILE A 90 -12.18 9.59 -4.25
C ILE A 90 -12.77 10.77 -3.48
N MET A 91 -13.67 10.51 -2.56
CA MET A 91 -14.22 11.51 -1.63
C MET A 91 -13.76 11.18 -0.21
N LEU A 92 -12.85 11.96 0.33
CA LEU A 92 -12.37 11.70 1.69
C LEU A 92 -13.26 12.31 2.75
N VAL A 93 -13.51 11.55 3.82
CA VAL A 93 -14.14 12.07 5.02
C VAL A 93 -13.14 12.97 5.74
N PRO A 94 -13.49 14.24 6.03
CA PRO A 94 -12.59 15.12 6.76
C PRO A 94 -12.22 14.55 8.14
N SER A 95 -10.97 14.65 8.54
CA SER A 95 -10.51 14.18 9.86
C SER A 95 -11.27 14.83 11.01
N GLN A 96 -11.69 16.09 10.86
CA GLN A 96 -12.52 16.78 11.86
C GLN A 96 -13.90 16.13 12.00
N GLU A 97 -14.53 15.69 10.91
CA GLU A 97 -15.83 14.99 10.95
C GLU A 97 -15.73 13.67 11.72
N ILE A 98 -14.61 12.95 11.52
CA ILE A 98 -14.32 11.71 12.27
C ILE A 98 -14.12 12.03 13.76
N ALA A 99 -13.29 13.03 14.08
CA ALA A 99 -13.02 13.44 15.46
C ALA A 99 -14.32 13.90 16.18
N ASP A 100 -15.12 14.73 15.53
CA ASP A 100 -16.40 15.20 16.06
C ASP A 100 -17.41 14.07 16.31
N TRP A 101 -17.33 13.02 15.51
CA TRP A 101 -18.16 11.83 15.70
C TRP A 101 -17.68 11.00 16.89
N VAL A 102 -16.38 10.75 16.99
CA VAL A 102 -15.73 10.03 18.10
C VAL A 102 -16.04 10.72 19.43
N ASP A 103 -15.84 12.04 19.52
CA ASP A 103 -16.07 12.83 20.74
C ASP A 103 -17.54 12.79 21.20
N ARG A 104 -18.49 12.75 20.25
CA ARG A 104 -19.92 12.71 20.59
C ARG A 104 -20.44 11.34 21.00
N ASN A 105 -19.74 10.26 20.68
CA ASN A 105 -20.22 8.89 20.88
C ASN A 105 -19.47 8.12 21.97
N ASP A 106 -18.63 8.80 22.78
CA ASP A 106 -17.85 8.19 23.88
C ASP A 106 -17.21 6.86 23.43
N TRP A 107 -16.44 6.92 22.34
CA TRP A 107 -15.96 5.74 21.65
C TRP A 107 -14.86 5.03 22.44
N ASP A 108 -15.26 4.13 23.33
CA ASP A 108 -14.39 3.35 24.20
C ASP A 108 -13.81 2.09 23.53
N GLN A 109 -14.34 1.70 22.37
CA GLN A 109 -13.96 0.47 21.67
C GLN A 109 -13.73 0.73 20.19
N LEU A 110 -12.73 0.07 19.64
CA LEU A 110 -12.32 0.10 18.22
C LEU A 110 -13.39 -0.57 17.31
N ASP A 111 -14.60 -0.04 17.26
CA ASP A 111 -15.61 -0.43 16.28
C ASP A 111 -15.52 0.48 15.05
N TYR A 112 -14.67 0.09 14.10
CA TYR A 112 -14.50 0.80 12.83
C TYR A 112 -15.80 0.90 12.02
N SER A 113 -16.69 -0.09 12.19
CA SER A 113 -17.97 -0.10 11.50
C SER A 113 -18.91 0.97 12.02
N ALA A 114 -18.88 1.25 13.33
CA ALA A 114 -19.66 2.33 13.94
C ALA A 114 -19.19 3.70 13.43
N VAL A 115 -17.86 3.94 13.38
CA VAL A 115 -17.30 5.16 12.80
C VAL A 115 -17.72 5.30 11.33
N GLY A 116 -17.48 4.27 10.51
CA GLY A 116 -17.81 4.32 9.09
C GLY A 116 -19.27 4.64 8.81
N ARG A 117 -20.19 4.01 9.55
CA ARG A 117 -21.63 4.32 9.47
C ARG A 117 -21.93 5.75 9.96
N GLY A 118 -21.28 6.16 11.03
CA GLY A 118 -21.51 7.48 11.66
C GLY A 118 -21.12 8.65 10.78
N VAL A 119 -20.10 8.49 9.95
CA VAL A 119 -19.63 9.50 8.98
C VAL A 119 -20.10 9.22 7.54
N ASN A 120 -21.02 8.29 7.35
CA ASN A 120 -21.54 7.88 6.02
C ASN A 120 -20.44 7.53 5.01
N ALA A 121 -19.40 6.83 5.46
CA ALA A 121 -18.35 6.34 4.58
C ALA A 121 -18.81 5.07 3.80
N ASP A 122 -18.42 4.94 2.54
CA ASP A 122 -18.56 3.71 1.77
C ASP A 122 -17.46 2.71 2.13
N MET A 123 -16.27 3.23 2.42
CA MET A 123 -15.09 2.45 2.80
C MET A 123 -14.43 3.05 4.05
N VAL A 124 -13.87 2.19 4.89
CA VAL A 124 -13.02 2.58 6.00
C VAL A 124 -11.65 1.94 5.81
N VAL A 125 -10.61 2.75 5.71
CA VAL A 125 -9.21 2.34 5.71
C VAL A 125 -8.67 2.53 7.12
N VAL A 126 -8.20 1.43 7.72
CA VAL A 126 -7.63 1.41 9.06
C VAL A 126 -6.14 1.09 8.96
N VAL A 127 -5.32 1.88 9.62
CA VAL A 127 -3.90 1.64 9.84
C VAL A 127 -3.70 1.36 11.32
N ASP A 128 -3.51 0.10 11.66
CA ASP A 128 -3.17 -0.33 13.02
C ASP A 128 -1.65 -0.23 13.19
N LEU A 129 -1.21 0.74 14.00
CA LEU A 129 0.20 1.03 14.25
C LEU A 129 0.65 0.22 15.48
N GLU A 130 1.24 -0.95 15.24
CA GLU A 130 1.68 -1.87 16.29
C GLU A 130 2.93 -1.35 17.03
N THR A 131 3.88 -0.82 16.27
CA THR A 131 5.07 -0.16 16.82
C THR A 131 5.38 1.13 16.07
N PHE A 132 5.88 2.12 16.81
CA PHE A 132 6.40 3.37 16.25
C PHE A 132 7.53 3.89 17.13
N SER A 133 8.73 3.94 16.62
CA SER A 133 9.90 4.45 17.35
C SER A 133 10.79 5.30 16.45
N LEU A 134 11.36 6.36 17.02
CA LEU A 134 12.21 7.29 16.29
C LEU A 134 13.70 7.06 16.55
N ARG A 135 14.06 6.29 17.59
CA ARG A 135 15.46 6.24 18.09
C ARG A 135 16.04 4.85 18.00
N ASP A 136 17.34 4.82 17.68
CA ASP A 136 18.19 3.66 17.84
C ASP A 136 19.28 4.02 18.88
N GLY A 137 19.03 3.63 20.12
CA GLY A 137 19.85 4.05 21.26
C GLY A 137 19.67 5.53 21.61
N LYS A 138 20.75 6.18 22.09
CA LYS A 138 20.69 7.55 22.64
C LYS A 138 21.12 8.64 21.64
N THR A 139 21.85 8.27 20.61
CA THR A 139 22.58 9.22 19.74
C THR A 139 22.16 9.16 18.28
N LEU A 140 21.27 8.22 17.92
CA LEU A 140 20.82 8.06 16.54
C LEU A 140 19.29 8.10 16.45
N TYR A 141 18.81 8.84 15.46
CA TYR A 141 17.46 8.71 14.95
C TYR A 141 17.46 7.66 13.85
N LYS A 142 16.63 6.63 14.05
CA LYS A 142 16.29 5.59 13.09
C LYS A 142 14.86 5.17 13.34
N GLY A 143 13.97 5.60 12.46
CA GLY A 143 12.55 5.27 12.55
C GLY A 143 12.31 3.80 12.29
N ARG A 144 11.46 3.18 13.10
CA ARG A 144 10.96 1.81 12.91
C ARG A 144 9.47 1.79 13.19
N SER A 145 8.71 1.17 12.31
CA SER A 145 7.27 0.98 12.48
C SER A 145 6.84 -0.37 11.94
N ASP A 146 6.07 -1.10 12.74
CA ASP A 146 5.30 -2.25 12.33
C ASP A 146 3.83 -1.83 12.31
N LEU A 147 3.12 -2.18 11.26
CA LEU A 147 1.74 -1.78 11.10
C LEU A 147 0.95 -2.79 10.24
N LYS A 148 -0.35 -2.77 10.43
CA LYS A 148 -1.31 -3.51 9.62
C LYS A 148 -2.27 -2.54 8.94
N ILE A 149 -2.56 -2.79 7.67
CA ILE A 149 -3.48 -1.99 6.87
C ILE A 149 -4.70 -2.86 6.57
N THR A 150 -5.89 -2.33 6.84
CA THR A 150 -7.14 -3.05 6.57
C THR A 150 -8.14 -2.12 5.91
N ALA A 151 -8.88 -2.60 4.88
CA ALA A 151 -10.00 -1.87 4.33
C ALA A 151 -11.30 -2.64 4.55
N TYR A 152 -12.35 -1.91 4.95
CA TYR A 152 -13.69 -2.42 5.20
C TYR A 152 -14.68 -1.77 4.23
N ASP A 153 -15.52 -2.60 3.58
CA ASP A 153 -16.63 -2.14 2.73
C ASP A 153 -17.88 -1.99 3.60
N MET A 154 -18.31 -0.74 3.79
CA MET A 154 -19.47 -0.42 4.64
C MET A 154 -20.79 -0.79 3.98
N ASN A 155 -20.83 -0.87 2.63
CA ASN A 155 -21.99 -1.30 1.86
C ASN A 155 -22.20 -2.82 1.93
N GLN A 156 -21.21 -3.59 2.41
CA GLN A 156 -21.25 -5.03 2.64
C GLN A 156 -21.17 -5.39 4.14
N ASP A 157 -21.89 -4.66 4.98
CA ASP A 157 -21.95 -4.88 6.44
C ASP A 157 -20.54 -4.83 7.10
N ALA A 158 -19.76 -3.83 6.73
CA ALA A 158 -18.38 -3.64 7.20
C ALA A 158 -17.48 -4.87 6.95
N LYS A 159 -17.69 -5.54 5.84
CA LYS A 159 -16.86 -6.67 5.45
C LYS A 159 -15.43 -6.22 5.18
N ARG A 160 -14.48 -6.93 5.77
CA ARG A 160 -13.05 -6.74 5.47
C ARG A 160 -12.78 -7.22 4.04
N VAL A 161 -12.36 -6.31 3.17
CA VAL A 161 -12.09 -6.56 1.74
C VAL A 161 -10.61 -6.53 1.38
N PHE A 162 -9.78 -5.93 2.22
CA PHE A 162 -8.33 -5.88 2.04
C PHE A 162 -7.61 -5.98 3.38
N THR A 163 -6.43 -6.61 3.37
CA THR A 163 -5.49 -6.63 4.50
C THR A 163 -4.07 -6.73 3.94
N ALA A 164 -3.16 -5.92 4.48
CA ALA A 164 -1.74 -6.00 4.23
C ALA A 164 -0.96 -5.80 5.54
N GLU A 165 0.10 -6.59 5.70
CA GLU A 165 1.07 -6.48 6.78
C GLU A 165 2.45 -6.35 6.12
N PRO A 166 2.87 -5.12 5.76
CA PRO A 166 4.17 -4.91 5.14
C PRO A 166 5.29 -5.30 6.11
N PRO A 167 6.49 -5.66 5.61
CA PRO A 167 7.67 -5.80 6.45
C PRO A 167 7.91 -4.52 7.25
N GLN A 168 8.59 -4.63 8.41
CA GLN A 168 8.93 -3.48 9.25
C GLN A 168 9.45 -2.32 8.41
N ILE A 169 8.79 -1.18 8.52
CA ILE A 169 9.19 0.05 7.85
C ILE A 169 10.35 0.67 8.63
N GLN A 170 11.48 0.86 7.97
CA GLN A 170 12.66 1.49 8.55
C GLN A 170 13.05 2.74 7.76
N PHE A 171 13.45 3.80 8.47
CA PHE A 171 13.90 5.04 7.87
C PHE A 171 14.99 5.71 8.72
N PRO A 172 16.11 6.12 8.12
CA PRO A 172 16.57 5.71 6.78
C PRO A 172 16.90 4.21 6.73
N THR A 173 16.92 3.63 5.53
CA THR A 173 17.05 2.18 5.34
C THR A 173 18.41 1.66 5.82
N ASN A 174 19.51 2.35 5.49
CA ASN A 174 20.87 1.84 5.66
C ASN A 174 21.68 2.49 6.79
N SER A 175 21.21 3.59 7.37
CA SER A 175 21.94 4.34 8.40
C SER A 175 21.00 4.92 9.44
N GLY A 176 21.45 5.85 10.25
CA GLY A 176 20.65 6.69 11.12
C GLY A 176 21.20 8.11 11.05
N TYR A 177 20.40 9.09 11.44
CA TYR A 177 20.85 10.46 11.62
C TYR A 177 21.39 10.64 13.04
N HIS A 178 22.51 11.34 13.18
CA HIS A 178 22.96 11.74 14.50
C HIS A 178 21.97 12.75 15.11
N THR A 179 21.70 12.63 16.41
CA THR A 179 20.78 13.55 17.12
C THR A 179 21.30 14.99 17.16
N THR A 180 22.56 15.23 16.77
CA THR A 180 23.15 16.56 16.58
C THR A 180 22.92 17.16 15.21
N ASP A 181 22.53 16.36 14.21
CA ASP A 181 22.49 16.76 12.80
C ASP A 181 21.05 17.15 12.36
N ILE A 182 20.05 16.64 13.05
CA ILE A 182 18.63 16.91 12.79
C ILE A 182 17.87 17.00 14.11
N SER A 183 16.83 17.83 14.16
CA SER A 183 15.92 17.84 15.32
C SER A 183 15.01 16.63 15.33
N GLU A 184 14.51 16.24 16.52
CA GLU A 184 13.56 15.14 16.66
C GLU A 184 12.28 15.39 15.86
N ASP A 185 11.76 16.62 15.91
CA ASP A 185 10.56 17.03 15.21
C ASP A 185 10.70 16.96 13.69
N ASP A 186 11.87 17.38 13.16
CA ASP A 186 12.16 17.28 11.72
C ASP A 186 12.24 15.82 11.29
N PHE A 187 12.97 15.00 12.05
CA PHE A 187 13.07 13.58 11.78
C PHE A 187 11.71 12.87 11.87
N ASN A 188 10.92 13.18 12.88
CA ASN A 188 9.58 12.63 13.04
C ASN A 188 8.69 12.96 11.83
N ARG A 189 8.71 14.21 11.33
CA ARG A 189 7.96 14.62 10.14
C ARG A 189 8.36 13.84 8.88
N GLU A 190 9.66 13.59 8.69
CA GLU A 190 10.18 12.81 7.57
C GLU A 190 9.78 11.35 7.69
N PHE A 191 9.89 10.77 8.89
CA PHE A 191 9.52 9.38 9.12
C PHE A 191 8.01 9.15 8.95
N ILE A 192 7.17 10.03 9.49
CA ILE A 192 5.72 9.99 9.26
C ILE A 192 5.39 10.09 7.76
N ALA A 193 6.06 10.97 7.01
CA ALA A 193 5.87 11.06 5.57
C ALA A 193 6.25 9.76 4.85
N HIS A 194 7.34 9.11 5.25
CA HIS A 194 7.78 7.83 4.70
C HIS A 194 6.76 6.71 5.00
N VAL A 195 6.33 6.56 6.26
CA VAL A 195 5.30 5.59 6.66
C VAL A 195 4.00 5.81 5.88
N SER A 196 3.53 7.06 5.79
CA SER A 196 2.29 7.40 5.09
C SER A 196 2.33 7.05 3.60
N ARG A 197 3.46 7.25 2.92
CA ARG A 197 3.63 6.81 1.53
C ARG A 197 3.58 5.30 1.39
N ARG A 198 4.24 4.56 2.28
CA ARG A 198 4.21 3.09 2.28
C ARG A 198 2.79 2.54 2.47
N VAL A 199 1.98 3.19 3.31
CA VAL A 199 0.57 2.84 3.49
C VAL A 199 -0.24 3.17 2.24
N ALA A 200 -0.17 4.41 1.75
CA ALA A 200 -1.01 4.90 0.67
C ALA A 200 -0.78 4.18 -0.67
N ARG A 201 0.45 3.77 -0.97
CA ARG A 201 0.83 3.02 -2.19
C ARG A 201 0.15 1.66 -2.34
N ASN A 202 -0.52 1.15 -1.31
CA ASN A 202 -1.35 -0.03 -1.45
C ASN A 202 -2.61 0.23 -2.30
N PHE A 203 -3.01 1.50 -2.48
CA PHE A 203 -4.30 1.90 -3.02
C PHE A 203 -4.24 2.60 -4.39
N TYR A 204 -3.05 2.85 -4.93
CA TYR A 204 -2.86 3.43 -6.27
C TYR A 204 -1.56 2.94 -6.91
N PRO A 205 -1.46 2.94 -8.25
CA PRO A 205 -0.22 2.62 -8.94
C PRO A 205 0.88 3.66 -8.65
N TYR A 206 2.12 3.23 -8.42
CA TYR A 206 3.23 4.13 -8.13
C TYR A 206 4.52 3.71 -8.85
N ASP A 207 5.43 4.65 -9.09
CA ASP A 207 6.73 4.37 -9.69
C ASP A 207 7.70 3.79 -8.65
N ILE A 208 8.21 2.58 -8.90
CA ILE A 208 9.19 1.91 -8.04
C ILE A 208 10.50 2.71 -7.96
N ALA A 209 10.83 3.48 -9.00
CA ALA A 209 12.05 4.29 -9.01
C ALA A 209 12.03 5.41 -7.94
N GLU A 210 10.86 5.84 -7.48
CA GLU A 210 10.75 6.80 -6.37
C GLU A 210 11.32 6.26 -5.06
N ASP A 211 11.21 4.95 -4.80
CA ASP A 211 11.78 4.32 -3.59
C ASP A 211 13.32 4.42 -3.57
N TYR A 212 13.94 4.22 -4.75
CA TYR A 212 15.40 4.33 -4.87
C TYR A 212 15.90 5.78 -4.77
N ALA A 213 15.12 6.74 -5.27
CA ALA A 213 15.49 8.15 -5.21
C ALA A 213 15.47 8.70 -3.77
N GLU A 214 14.56 8.24 -2.93
CA GLU A 214 14.48 8.63 -1.52
C GLU A 214 15.69 8.16 -0.73
N ASP A 215 16.13 6.91 -0.90
CA ASP A 215 17.32 6.36 -0.22
C ASP A 215 18.63 7.08 -0.64
N VAL A 216 18.70 7.62 -1.87
CA VAL A 216 19.89 8.30 -2.40
C VAL A 216 19.95 9.79 -2.00
N THR A 217 18.80 10.47 -1.89
CA THR A 217 18.77 11.90 -1.52
C THR A 217 19.17 12.15 -0.06
N LEU A 218 19.11 11.15 0.79
CA LEU A 218 19.43 11.20 2.21
C LEU A 218 20.94 11.04 2.51
N ILE A 219 21.78 10.87 1.47
CA ILE A 219 23.26 10.69 1.61
C ILE A 219 24.01 12.04 1.45
N ARG A 220 23.33 13.20 1.45
CA ARG A 220 23.95 14.51 1.32
C ARG A 220 23.96 15.30 2.61
#